data_8ef35c265449a7c9d57b0aee0978ddea
#
_entry.id   8ef35c265449a7c9d57b0aee0978ddea
#
_cell.length_a   1.000
_cell.length_b   1.000
_cell.length_c   1.000
_cell.angle_alpha   90.00
_cell.angle_beta   90.00
_cell.angle_gamma   90.00
#
_symmetry.space_group_name_H-M   'P 1'
#
loop_
_entity.id
_entity.type
_entity.pdbx_description
1 polymer ?
#
loop_
_entity_poly.entity_id
_entity_poly.type
_entity_poly.pdbx_seq_one_letter_code
_entity_poly.pdbx_strand_id
1 'polypeptide(L)'
;MEEFLEYVIRQLIEFPDEMVLTRVDAPKKVTFRLQLRQSDIGKVIGKHGHTIDAIRNLLSAAAARHGQRVTLQIVEEGGGSGPERVP
;
A
#
# COMPACT_ATOMS: atom_id res chain seq x y z
N MET A 1 10.37 2.53 7.29
CA MET A 1 9.46 1.71 6.48
C MET A 1 8.55 2.56 5.61
N GLU A 2 7.98 3.59 6.19
CA GLU A 2 7.08 4.45 5.44
C GLU A 2 7.76 5.15 4.29
N GLU A 3 8.96 5.67 4.51
CA GLU A 3 9.68 6.38 3.47
C GLU A 3 10.05 5.45 2.33
N PHE A 4 10.40 4.22 2.65
CA PHE A 4 10.70 3.25 1.63
C PHE A 4 9.47 2.97 0.77
N LEU A 5 8.32 2.78 1.42
CA LEU A 5 7.11 2.49 0.71
C LEU A 5 6.73 3.66 -0.20
N GLU A 6 6.81 4.86 0.31
CA GLU A 6 6.47 6.04 -0.48
C GLU A 6 7.39 6.15 -1.69
N TYR A 7 8.67 5.92 -1.49
CA TYR A 7 9.62 6.02 -2.59
C TYR A 7 9.29 5.01 -3.68
N VAL A 8 9.04 3.76 -3.28
CA VAL A 8 8.77 2.71 -4.25
C VAL A 8 7.49 3.01 -5.04
N ILE A 9 6.44 3.42 -4.34
CA ILE A 9 5.17 3.68 -5.00
C ILE A 9 5.33 4.82 -6.01
N ARG A 10 6.07 5.87 -5.64
CA ARG A 10 6.24 7.00 -6.55
C ARG A 10 6.95 6.63 -7.84
N GLN A 11 7.75 5.57 -7.81
CA GLN A 11 8.42 5.12 -9.03
C GLN A 11 7.46 4.42 -9.98
N LEU A 12 6.31 3.98 -9.49
CA LEU A 12 5.39 3.20 -10.29
C LEU A 12 4.24 4.02 -10.86
N ILE A 13 3.88 5.10 -10.20
CA ILE A 13 2.66 5.82 -10.56
C ILE A 13 2.95 7.05 -11.42
N GLU A 14 1.91 7.49 -12.10
CA GLU A 14 2.02 8.63 -13.00
C GLU A 14 1.54 9.90 -12.35
N PHE A 15 0.70 9.82 -11.34
CA PHE A 15 0.12 10.99 -10.69
C PHE A 15 0.44 11.02 -9.20
N PRO A 16 1.70 11.27 -8.84
CA PRO A 16 2.09 11.24 -7.42
C PRO A 16 1.41 12.32 -6.60
N ASP A 17 0.93 13.38 -7.23
CA ASP A 17 0.24 14.43 -6.50
C ASP A 17 -1.08 13.93 -5.93
N GLU A 18 -1.61 12.86 -6.47
CA GLU A 18 -2.87 12.32 -5.98
C GLU A 18 -2.66 11.13 -5.04
N MET A 19 -1.42 10.83 -4.70
CA MET A 19 -1.14 9.75 -3.80
C MET A 19 -1.27 10.22 -2.36
N VAL A 20 -1.98 9.45 -1.54
CA VAL A 20 -2.07 9.71 -0.11
C VAL A 20 -1.73 8.42 0.61
N LEU A 21 -0.73 8.47 1.45
CA LEU A 21 -0.33 7.31 2.22
C LEU A 21 -0.61 7.60 3.68
N THR A 22 -1.44 6.78 4.28
CA THR A 22 -1.83 6.94 5.67
C THR A 22 -1.31 5.76 6.47
N ARG A 23 -0.76 6.05 7.62
CA ARG A 23 -0.23 5.02 8.50
C ARG A 23 -1.08 4.93 9.76
N VAL A 24 -1.48 3.73 10.13
CA VAL A 24 -2.23 3.50 11.34
C VAL A 24 -1.43 2.53 12.20
N ASP A 25 -1.09 2.95 13.41
CA ASP A 25 -0.28 2.12 14.29
C ASP A 25 -1.14 1.44 15.33
N ALA A 26 -0.84 0.20 15.60
CA ALA A 26 -1.41 -0.55 16.69
C ALA A 26 -0.25 -1.23 17.40
N PRO A 27 -0.44 -1.82 18.57
CA PRO A 27 0.67 -2.30 19.38
C PRO A 27 1.67 -3.20 18.67
N LYS A 28 1.26 -4.07 17.83
CA LYS A 28 2.22 -4.91 17.12
C LYS A 28 1.92 -4.98 15.65
N LYS A 29 1.23 -3.98 15.14
CA LYS A 29 0.80 -4.00 13.77
C LYS A 29 0.79 -2.59 13.20
N VAL A 30 1.27 -2.45 11.99
CA VAL A 30 1.22 -1.19 11.28
C VAL A 30 0.41 -1.43 10.02
N THR A 31 -0.57 -0.57 9.78
CA THR A 31 -1.37 -0.66 8.57
C THR A 31 -1.10 0.58 7.72
N PHE A 32 -0.73 0.36 6.49
CA PHE A 32 -0.60 1.44 5.54
C PHE A 32 -1.80 1.43 4.61
N ARG A 33 -2.41 2.57 4.43
CA ARG A 33 -3.53 2.71 3.50
C ARG A 33 -3.06 3.64 2.40
N LEU A 34 -3.09 3.14 1.19
CA LEU A 34 -2.57 3.86 0.04
C LEU A 34 -3.73 4.25 -0.86
N GLN A 35 -3.91 5.54 -1.07
CA GLN A 35 -4.92 6.04 -1.97
C GLN A 35 -4.24 6.57 -3.20
N LEU A 36 -4.72 6.20 -4.37
CA LEU A 36 -4.10 6.56 -5.62
C LEU A 36 -5.18 6.98 -6.62
N ARG A 37 -4.75 7.69 -7.65
CA ARG A 37 -5.62 7.89 -8.77
C ARG A 37 -5.98 6.53 -9.33
N GLN A 38 -7.21 6.36 -9.73
CA GLN A 38 -7.67 5.05 -10.15
C GLN A 38 -6.82 4.47 -11.28
N SER A 39 -6.38 5.31 -12.21
CA SER A 39 -5.57 4.82 -13.31
C SER A 39 -4.20 4.32 -12.86
N ASP A 40 -3.75 4.69 -11.66
CA ASP A 40 -2.46 4.25 -11.17
C ASP A 40 -2.55 2.97 -10.34
N ILE A 41 -3.73 2.58 -9.92
CA ILE A 41 -3.89 1.40 -9.08
C ILE A 41 -3.33 0.16 -9.77
N GLY A 42 -3.64 -0.01 -11.04
CA GLY A 42 -3.15 -1.17 -11.76
C GLY A 42 -1.63 -1.20 -11.87
N LYS A 43 -1.00 -0.02 -11.90
CA LYS A 43 0.45 0.04 -11.99
C LYS A 43 1.12 -0.44 -10.71
N VAL A 44 0.47 -0.21 -9.58
CA VAL A 44 1.01 -0.65 -8.30
C VAL A 44 0.72 -2.12 -8.08
N ILE A 45 -0.43 -2.59 -8.50
CA ILE A 45 -0.77 -3.99 -8.35
C ILE A 45 0.09 -4.84 -9.25
N GLY A 46 0.27 -4.41 -10.50
CA GLY A 46 1.12 -5.13 -11.43
C GLY A 46 0.42 -6.32 -12.03
N LYS A 47 1.10 -6.96 -12.97
CA LYS A 47 0.51 -8.07 -13.67
C LYS A 47 0.30 -9.22 -12.71
N HIS A 48 -0.88 -9.75 -12.66
CA HIS A 48 -1.25 -10.84 -11.77
C HIS A 48 -0.99 -10.54 -10.30
N GLY A 49 -0.92 -9.27 -9.95
CA GLY A 49 -0.68 -8.90 -8.57
C GLY A 49 0.75 -9.07 -8.11
N HIS A 50 1.68 -9.31 -9.01
CA HIS A 50 3.05 -9.61 -8.61
C HIS A 50 3.76 -8.42 -7.98
N THR A 51 3.51 -7.23 -8.47
CA THR A 51 4.19 -6.06 -7.93
C THR A 51 3.77 -5.77 -6.50
N ILE A 52 2.45 -5.78 -6.26
CA ILE A 52 1.97 -5.48 -4.92
C ILE A 52 2.38 -6.59 -3.94
N ASP A 53 2.44 -7.84 -4.41
CA ASP A 53 2.88 -8.92 -3.55
C ASP A 53 4.35 -8.77 -3.18
N ALA A 54 5.18 -8.34 -4.13
CA ALA A 54 6.59 -8.12 -3.84
C ALA A 54 6.76 -7.00 -2.81
N ILE A 55 5.98 -5.94 -2.95
CA ILE A 55 6.04 -4.83 -2.01
C ILE A 55 5.63 -5.30 -0.61
N ARG A 56 4.55 -6.08 -0.53
CA ARG A 56 4.09 -6.59 0.75
C ARG A 56 5.13 -7.49 1.39
N ASN A 57 5.80 -8.31 0.60
CA ASN A 57 6.82 -9.20 1.14
C ASN A 57 8.00 -8.41 1.69
N LEU A 58 8.42 -7.36 1.03
CA LEU A 58 9.51 -6.53 1.52
C LEU A 58 9.12 -5.83 2.81
N LEU A 59 7.90 -5.31 2.88
CA LEU A 59 7.43 -4.64 4.08
C LEU A 59 7.35 -5.62 5.23
N SER A 60 6.86 -6.83 4.98
CA SER A 60 6.73 -7.83 6.02
C SER A 60 8.10 -8.22 6.56
N ALA A 61 9.09 -8.35 5.70
CA ALA A 61 10.43 -8.69 6.14
C ALA A 61 10.99 -7.57 7.01
N ALA A 62 10.78 -6.33 6.62
CA ALA A 62 11.28 -5.20 7.42
C ALA A 62 10.57 -5.12 8.76
N ALA A 63 9.26 -5.34 8.77
CA ALA A 63 8.50 -5.26 10.01
C ALA A 63 8.87 -6.39 10.97
N ALA A 64 9.14 -7.56 10.44
CA ALA A 64 9.49 -8.70 11.28
C ALA A 64 10.77 -8.45 12.07
N ARG A 65 11.66 -7.66 11.53
CA ARG A 65 12.90 -7.34 12.23
C ARG A 65 12.63 -6.52 13.49
N HIS A 66 11.49 -5.89 13.57
CA HIS A 66 11.11 -5.10 14.72
C HIS A 66 9.97 -5.74 15.51
N GLY A 67 9.70 -7.01 15.23
CA GLY A 67 8.65 -7.72 15.95
C GLY A 67 7.25 -7.23 15.64
N GLN A 68 7.05 -6.71 14.43
CA GLN A 68 5.76 -6.15 14.07
C GLN A 68 5.22 -6.82 12.83
N ARG A 69 3.93 -6.67 12.62
CA ARG A 69 3.29 -7.07 11.38
C ARG A 69 2.96 -5.82 10.59
N VAL A 70 2.83 -5.95 9.30
CA VAL A 70 2.47 -4.83 8.46
C VAL A 70 1.44 -5.28 7.44
N THR A 71 0.49 -4.40 7.18
CA THR A 71 -0.53 -4.64 6.17
C THR A 71 -0.55 -3.44 5.23
N LEU A 72 -0.68 -3.69 3.97
CA LEU A 72 -0.80 -2.63 2.98
C LEU A 72 -2.14 -2.79 2.28
N GLN A 73 -2.97 -1.75 2.37
CA GLN A 73 -4.29 -1.74 1.76
C GLN A 73 -4.32 -0.65 0.69
N ILE A 74 -4.90 -0.96 -0.44
CA ILE A 74 -5.08 0.02 -1.50
C ILE A 74 -6.53 0.46 -1.48
N VAL A 75 -6.74 1.76 -1.39
CA VAL A 75 -8.07 2.35 -1.32
C VAL A 75 -8.40 2.93 -2.68
N GLU A 76 -9.52 2.52 -3.25
CA GLU A 76 -9.92 3.04 -4.54
C GLU A 76 -10.65 4.33 -4.34
N GLU A 77 -10.22 5.34 -5.06
CA GLU A 77 -10.84 6.59 -4.93
C GLU A 77 -12.23 6.56 -5.43
N GLY A 78 -13.12 7.16 -4.78
CA GLY A 78 -14.46 7.25 -5.22
C GLY A 78 -15.22 6.01 -5.01
N GLY A 79 -14.59 4.96 -4.81
CA GLY A 79 -15.25 3.79 -4.69
C GLY A 79 -15.77 3.61 -3.42
N GLY A 80 -15.62 4.19 -2.64
CA GLY A 80 -16.07 4.05 -1.41
C GLY A 80 -16.44 2.75 -1.14
N SER A 81 -16.61 2.11 -1.86
CA SER A 81 -17.05 1.00 -1.56
C SER A 81 -16.07 0.09 -1.30
N GLY A 82 -15.09 0.27 -1.68
CA GLY A 82 -14.17 -0.64 -1.52
C GLY A 82 -14.18 -1.42 -0.35
N PRO A 83 -14.26 -0.89 0.56
CA PRO A 83 -14.06 -1.51 1.71
C PRO A 83 -14.91 -2.59 1.90
N GLU A 84 -15.79 -2.40 1.69
CA GLU A 84 -16.51 -3.24 2.02
C GLU A 84 -16.40 -4.27 1.39
N ARG A 85 -16.07 -4.31 0.70
CA ARG A 85 -15.98 -5.32 0.17
C ARG A 85 -15.29 -6.12 0.70
N VAL A 86 -15.06 -6.32 1.23
CA VAL A 86 -14.41 -7.06 1.70
C VAL A 86 -14.61 -7.80 2.01
N PRO A 87 -14.60 -8.15 2.08
CA PRO A 87 -14.41 -8.97 2.43
C PRO A 87 -14.36 -9.52 2.52
#